data_b4d66a83df00053a926f8099dab06940
#
_entry.id   b4d66a83df00053a926f8099dab06940
#
_cell.length_a   1.000
_cell.length_b   1.000
_cell.length_c   1.000
_cell.angle_alpha   90.00
_cell.angle_beta   90.00
_cell.angle_gamma   90.00
#
_symmetry.space_group_name_H-M   'P 1'
#
loop_
_entity.id
_entity.type
_entity.pdbx_description
1 polymer ?
#
loop_
_entity_poly.entity_id
_entity_poly.type
_entity_poly.pdbx_seq_one_letter_code
_entity_poly.pdbx_strand_id
1 'polypeptide(L)'
;MLRTFLCAALAAAAFTAQAQSWPTKPVTMLNPFPAGGGTDTFARPIAAKLSQQLGQQFLIENQGGAGGTVGATNVAKRAPDGYNWFFGAVHHTIAESLYRTLPYGLEKDFEPITVAAFVPNVVVVHPKHADKFKSLNDLIDYARKNPGKLNYGSAGSGTTHHLSVELFKIMTKTFMVHIPYRGAGPLMVDLLAGQVDLAFDGMGTSSVQIKAGKLIPLAISSIARNPVLPNVPTVQEAGVPGYEVRTWYAIWALKGTPRDIQERMYKEVAIAMNQPDLKKIWAEQGADPGGMPPAEFAKLIRSEITKWAKVVKESGAQVDN
;
A
#
# COMPACT_ATOMS: atom_id res chain seq x y z
N MET A 1 -2.42 -60.39 -32.46
CA MET A 1 -2.14 -59.05 -32.95
C MET A 1 -3.20 -57.99 -32.55
N LEU A 2 -4.52 -58.28 -32.61
CA LEU A 2 -5.55 -57.30 -32.28
C LEU A 2 -5.55 -56.82 -30.80
N ARG A 3 -5.20 -57.70 -29.85
CA ARG A 3 -5.11 -57.35 -28.40
C ARG A 3 -3.93 -56.44 -28.03
N THR A 4 -2.81 -56.53 -28.76
CA THR A 4 -1.62 -55.69 -28.55
C THR A 4 -1.83 -54.26 -29.07
N PHE A 5 -2.61 -54.08 -30.14
CA PHE A 5 -2.97 -52.76 -30.66
C PHE A 5 -3.95 -52.00 -29.75
N LEU A 6 -4.86 -52.71 -29.06
CA LEU A 6 -5.82 -52.10 -28.14
C LEU A 6 -5.14 -51.58 -26.87
N CYS A 7 -4.14 -52.26 -26.35
CA CYS A 7 -3.38 -51.80 -25.19
C CYS A 7 -2.48 -50.61 -25.50
N ALA A 8 -1.91 -50.52 -26.72
CA ALA A 8 -1.12 -49.38 -27.17
C ALA A 8 -1.97 -48.11 -27.37
N ALA A 9 -3.21 -48.28 -27.87
CA ALA A 9 -4.14 -47.15 -28.03
C ALA A 9 -4.65 -46.58 -26.70
N LEU A 10 -4.87 -47.45 -25.69
CA LEU A 10 -5.23 -47.00 -24.34
C LEU A 10 -4.07 -46.29 -23.60
N ALA A 11 -2.82 -46.73 -23.84
CA ALA A 11 -1.64 -46.07 -23.25
C ALA A 11 -1.36 -44.68 -23.89
N ALA A 12 -1.67 -44.50 -25.17
CA ALA A 12 -1.53 -43.23 -25.87
C ALA A 12 -2.60 -42.19 -25.44
N ALA A 13 -3.78 -42.63 -25.02
CA ALA A 13 -4.86 -41.74 -24.53
C ALA A 13 -4.61 -41.22 -23.10
N ALA A 14 -3.71 -41.82 -22.36
CA ALA A 14 -3.40 -41.40 -20.98
C ALA A 14 -2.44 -40.17 -20.90
N PHE A 15 -1.82 -39.75 -22.00
CA PHE A 15 -0.83 -38.67 -22.01
C PHE A 15 -1.37 -37.27 -22.34
N THR A 16 -2.67 -37.10 -22.56
CA THR A 16 -3.28 -35.79 -22.81
C THR A 16 -4.09 -35.25 -21.64
N ALA A 17 -3.74 -35.63 -20.41
CA ALA A 17 -4.14 -34.83 -19.27
C ALA A 17 -3.33 -33.52 -19.35
N GLN A 18 -3.79 -32.58 -20.18
CA GLN A 18 -3.32 -31.19 -20.09
C GLN A 18 -3.58 -30.78 -18.67
N ALA A 19 -2.49 -30.63 -17.88
CA ALA A 19 -2.58 -30.03 -16.57
C ALA A 19 -3.34 -28.71 -16.75
N GLN A 20 -4.54 -28.64 -16.19
CA GLN A 20 -5.39 -27.47 -16.30
C GLN A 20 -4.58 -26.29 -15.78
N SER A 21 -4.22 -25.34 -16.65
CA SER A 21 -3.34 -24.23 -16.29
C SER A 21 -4.00 -23.41 -15.20
N TRP A 22 -3.27 -23.16 -14.11
CA TRP A 22 -3.73 -22.23 -13.05
C TRP A 22 -4.12 -20.88 -13.66
N PRO A 23 -5.19 -20.23 -13.16
CA PRO A 23 -6.18 -20.68 -12.18
C PRO A 23 -7.36 -21.44 -12.79
N THR A 24 -7.90 -22.44 -12.08
CA THR A 24 -9.07 -23.23 -12.50
C THR A 24 -10.34 -22.91 -11.69
N LYS A 25 -10.21 -22.09 -10.66
CA LYS A 25 -11.28 -21.62 -9.76
C LYS A 25 -10.99 -20.18 -9.34
N PRO A 26 -11.93 -19.45 -8.72
CA PRO A 26 -11.70 -18.09 -8.25
C PRO A 26 -10.50 -17.98 -7.32
N VAL A 27 -9.78 -16.86 -7.43
CA VAL A 27 -8.59 -16.51 -6.65
C VAL A 27 -8.94 -15.38 -5.69
N THR A 28 -8.52 -15.49 -4.43
CA THR A 28 -8.73 -14.45 -3.42
C THR A 28 -7.46 -13.64 -3.22
N MET A 29 -7.58 -12.32 -3.28
CA MET A 29 -6.54 -11.37 -2.90
C MET A 29 -6.97 -10.66 -1.62
N LEU A 30 -6.34 -10.99 -0.49
CA LEU A 30 -6.64 -10.37 0.78
C LEU A 30 -6.01 -8.98 0.85
N ASN A 31 -6.86 -7.98 1.04
CA ASN A 31 -6.49 -6.58 1.30
C ASN A 31 -6.63 -6.32 2.81
N PRO A 32 -5.55 -5.95 3.52
CA PRO A 32 -5.56 -5.82 4.98
C PRO A 32 -6.14 -4.49 5.49
N PHE A 33 -6.92 -3.80 4.66
CA PHE A 33 -7.59 -2.55 5.00
C PHE A 33 -9.06 -2.54 4.54
N PRO A 34 -9.92 -1.69 5.14
CA PRO A 34 -11.29 -1.51 4.69
C PRO A 34 -11.37 -1.09 3.22
N ALA A 35 -12.51 -1.41 2.61
CA ALA A 35 -12.83 -0.97 1.25
C ALA A 35 -12.81 0.56 1.13
N GLY A 36 -12.45 1.07 -0.05
CA GLY A 36 -12.37 2.51 -0.35
C GLY A 36 -11.12 3.22 0.18
N GLY A 37 -10.21 2.52 0.87
CA GLY A 37 -8.90 3.05 1.24
C GLY A 37 -7.88 2.94 0.11
N GLY A 38 -6.68 3.52 0.33
CA GLY A 38 -5.62 3.54 -0.69
C GLY A 38 -5.24 2.16 -1.23
N THR A 39 -5.10 1.15 -0.37
CA THR A 39 -4.81 -0.22 -0.79
C THR A 39 -5.90 -0.78 -1.72
N ASP A 40 -7.16 -0.53 -1.39
CA ASP A 40 -8.32 -1.00 -2.15
C ASP A 40 -8.41 -0.35 -3.55
N THR A 41 -8.05 0.95 -3.62
CA THR A 41 -8.00 1.73 -4.87
C THR A 41 -7.07 1.12 -5.91
N PHE A 42 -5.94 0.51 -5.47
CA PHE A 42 -4.98 -0.13 -6.37
C PHE A 42 -5.22 -1.63 -6.55
N ALA A 43 -5.79 -2.32 -5.56
CA ALA A 43 -6.05 -3.75 -5.63
C ALA A 43 -7.16 -4.09 -6.65
N ARG A 44 -8.29 -3.36 -6.64
CA ARG A 44 -9.45 -3.68 -7.48
C ARG A 44 -9.19 -3.59 -8.97
N PRO A 45 -8.55 -2.53 -9.50
CA PRO A 45 -8.25 -2.48 -10.93
C PRO A 45 -7.34 -3.61 -11.40
N ILE A 46 -6.33 -4.00 -10.60
CA ILE A 46 -5.46 -5.14 -10.90
C ILE A 46 -6.27 -6.45 -10.89
N ALA A 47 -7.07 -6.69 -9.86
CA ALA A 47 -7.91 -7.88 -9.77
C ALA A 47 -8.88 -8.00 -10.95
N ALA A 48 -9.49 -6.89 -11.38
CA ALA A 48 -10.36 -6.87 -12.56
C ALA A 48 -9.60 -7.24 -13.84
N LYS A 49 -8.36 -6.73 -14.03
CA LYS A 49 -7.53 -7.09 -15.17
C LYS A 49 -7.10 -8.55 -15.15
N LEU A 50 -6.65 -9.04 -14.00
CA LEU A 50 -6.30 -10.45 -13.85
C LEU A 50 -7.49 -11.37 -14.14
N SER A 51 -8.70 -10.97 -13.73
CA SER A 51 -9.92 -11.73 -14.03
C SER A 51 -10.18 -11.81 -15.52
N GLN A 52 -10.00 -10.72 -16.27
CA GLN A 52 -10.14 -10.69 -17.72
C GLN A 52 -9.06 -11.52 -18.43
N GLN A 53 -7.81 -11.42 -17.99
CA GLN A 53 -6.66 -12.09 -18.63
C GLN A 53 -6.69 -13.61 -18.41
N LEU A 54 -7.08 -14.04 -17.21
CA LEU A 54 -6.97 -15.44 -16.78
C LEU A 54 -8.29 -16.22 -16.83
N GLY A 55 -9.41 -15.55 -17.15
CA GLY A 55 -10.72 -16.19 -17.28
C GLY A 55 -11.31 -16.75 -15.97
N GLN A 56 -10.71 -16.41 -14.83
CA GLN A 56 -11.20 -16.75 -13.49
C GLN A 56 -11.31 -15.48 -12.64
N GLN A 57 -12.26 -15.44 -11.71
CA GLN A 57 -12.45 -14.26 -10.88
C GLN A 57 -11.31 -14.09 -9.87
N PHE A 58 -10.77 -12.87 -9.79
CA PHE A 58 -9.89 -12.41 -8.73
C PHE A 58 -10.70 -11.53 -7.79
N LEU A 59 -10.95 -12.03 -6.58
CA LEU A 59 -11.82 -11.41 -5.59
C LEU A 59 -10.98 -10.66 -4.56
N ILE A 60 -11.36 -9.41 -4.27
CA ILE A 60 -10.74 -8.65 -3.17
C ILE A 60 -11.53 -8.91 -1.88
N GLU A 61 -10.82 -9.48 -0.90
CA GLU A 61 -11.32 -9.68 0.46
C GLU A 61 -10.72 -8.64 1.40
N ASN A 62 -11.52 -7.75 1.97
CA ASN A 62 -11.07 -6.70 2.87
C ASN A 62 -11.10 -7.16 4.33
N GLN A 63 -9.97 -7.19 5.01
CA GLN A 63 -9.85 -7.54 6.44
C GLN A 63 -8.98 -6.51 7.18
N GLY A 64 -9.56 -5.40 7.59
CA GLY A 64 -8.86 -4.33 8.31
C GLY A 64 -8.62 -4.64 9.79
N GLY A 65 -7.72 -3.88 10.39
CA GLY A 65 -7.44 -3.88 11.84
C GLY A 65 -5.94 -3.78 12.15
N ALA A 66 -5.61 -3.12 13.25
CA ALA A 66 -4.26 -2.97 13.79
C ALA A 66 -3.21 -2.60 12.72
N GLY A 67 -3.45 -1.52 11.95
CA GLY A 67 -2.53 -1.08 10.89
C GLY A 67 -2.32 -2.09 9.75
N GLY A 68 -3.26 -3.04 9.57
CA GLY A 68 -3.19 -4.08 8.53
C GLY A 68 -2.63 -5.43 9.03
N THR A 69 -2.14 -5.52 10.26
CA THR A 69 -1.53 -6.76 10.79
C THR A 69 -2.55 -7.88 10.98
N VAL A 70 -3.82 -7.56 11.25
CA VAL A 70 -4.90 -8.56 11.37
C VAL A 70 -5.08 -9.31 10.05
N GLY A 71 -5.24 -8.60 8.94
CA GLY A 71 -5.38 -9.21 7.62
C GLY A 71 -4.15 -10.02 7.22
N ALA A 72 -2.94 -9.47 7.44
CA ALA A 72 -1.68 -10.18 7.17
C ALA A 72 -1.57 -11.49 7.97
N THR A 73 -1.91 -11.47 9.28
CA THR A 73 -1.93 -12.67 10.12
C THR A 73 -2.90 -13.73 9.62
N ASN A 74 -4.08 -13.31 9.16
CA ASN A 74 -5.10 -14.23 8.70
C ASN A 74 -4.73 -14.87 7.36
N VAL A 75 -4.19 -14.10 6.42
CA VAL A 75 -3.79 -14.66 5.12
C VAL A 75 -2.57 -15.55 5.23
N ALA A 76 -1.61 -15.26 6.11
CA ALA A 76 -0.42 -16.08 6.34
C ALA A 76 -0.75 -17.52 6.78
N LYS A 77 -1.94 -17.75 7.33
CA LYS A 77 -2.41 -19.08 7.78
C LYS A 77 -3.16 -19.88 6.72
N ARG A 78 -3.42 -19.27 5.53
CA ARG A 78 -4.16 -19.95 4.46
C ARG A 78 -3.26 -20.90 3.68
N ALA A 79 -3.89 -21.76 2.88
CA ALA A 79 -3.16 -22.70 2.03
C ALA A 79 -2.32 -21.98 0.97
N PRO A 80 -1.03 -22.32 0.79
CA PRO A 80 -0.16 -21.74 -0.23
C PRO A 80 -0.34 -22.45 -1.59
N ASP A 81 -1.59 -22.61 -2.01
CA ASP A 81 -1.99 -23.33 -3.22
C ASP A 81 -2.12 -22.45 -4.48
N GLY A 82 -1.77 -21.17 -4.37
CA GLY A 82 -1.91 -20.18 -5.44
C GLY A 82 -3.30 -19.56 -5.57
N TYR A 83 -4.25 -19.90 -4.70
CA TYR A 83 -5.59 -19.31 -4.70
C TYR A 83 -5.82 -18.30 -3.58
N ASN A 84 -4.80 -18.08 -2.76
CA ASN A 84 -4.77 -17.05 -1.73
C ASN A 84 -3.53 -16.16 -1.93
N TRP A 85 -3.76 -14.87 -2.08
CA TRP A 85 -2.71 -13.87 -2.27
C TRP A 85 -2.85 -12.75 -1.26
N PHE A 86 -1.75 -12.10 -0.97
CA PHE A 86 -1.73 -10.96 -0.09
C PHE A 86 -1.48 -9.68 -0.90
N PHE A 87 -2.42 -8.73 -0.84
CA PHE A 87 -2.25 -7.40 -1.40
C PHE A 87 -1.96 -6.43 -0.26
N GLY A 88 -0.70 -6.32 0.11
CA GLY A 88 -0.25 -5.52 1.25
C GLY A 88 0.37 -4.19 0.84
N ALA A 89 1.09 -3.60 1.78
CA ALA A 89 1.73 -2.30 1.61
C ALA A 89 3.00 -2.18 2.45
N VAL A 90 3.76 -1.10 2.27
CA VAL A 90 4.92 -0.72 3.09
C VAL A 90 4.67 -0.80 4.60
N HIS A 91 3.43 -0.67 5.04
CA HIS A 91 3.04 -0.74 6.46
C HIS A 91 3.48 -2.04 7.13
N HIS A 92 3.57 -3.14 6.37
CA HIS A 92 4.01 -4.44 6.89
C HIS A 92 5.52 -4.49 7.18
N THR A 93 6.33 -3.66 6.49
CA THR A 93 7.75 -3.47 6.85
C THR A 93 7.92 -2.63 8.11
N ILE A 94 7.02 -1.67 8.35
CA ILE A 94 6.96 -0.89 9.58
C ILE A 94 6.59 -1.78 10.77
N ALA A 95 5.61 -2.67 10.57
CA ALA A 95 5.10 -3.57 11.60
C ALA A 95 6.20 -4.43 12.23
N GLU A 96 7.20 -4.87 11.45
CA GLU A 96 8.35 -5.66 11.91
C GLU A 96 9.14 -4.99 13.06
N SER A 97 9.08 -3.65 13.15
CA SER A 97 9.79 -2.89 14.19
C SER A 97 8.87 -2.25 15.22
N LEU A 98 7.61 -2.05 14.87
CA LEU A 98 6.66 -1.32 15.69
C LEU A 98 5.94 -2.22 16.71
N TYR A 99 5.66 -3.48 16.33
CA TYR A 99 4.97 -4.43 17.18
C TYR A 99 5.97 -5.28 17.95
N ARG A 100 5.81 -5.38 19.28
CA ARG A 100 6.66 -6.25 20.13
C ARG A 100 6.48 -7.72 19.80
N THR A 101 5.26 -8.12 19.44
CA THR A 101 4.90 -9.47 19.03
C THR A 101 4.09 -9.40 17.77
N LEU A 102 4.68 -9.83 16.65
CA LEU A 102 4.01 -9.91 15.36
C LEU A 102 3.68 -11.37 15.07
N PRO A 103 2.37 -11.73 14.87
CA PRO A 103 1.97 -13.12 14.66
C PRO A 103 2.35 -13.70 13.28
N TYR A 104 3.05 -12.93 12.45
CA TYR A 104 3.62 -13.33 11.16
C TYR A 104 4.99 -12.69 10.98
N GLY A 105 5.78 -13.19 10.04
CA GLY A 105 7.00 -12.56 9.59
C GLY A 105 6.94 -12.31 8.08
N LEU A 106 7.23 -11.08 7.64
CA LEU A 106 7.06 -10.71 6.23
C LEU A 106 7.95 -11.55 5.29
N GLU A 107 9.20 -11.83 5.68
CA GLU A 107 10.10 -12.69 4.91
C GLU A 107 9.92 -14.19 5.23
N LYS A 108 9.31 -14.53 6.39
CA LYS A 108 9.10 -15.90 6.82
C LYS A 108 7.88 -16.53 6.17
N ASP A 109 6.77 -15.79 6.13
CA ASP A 109 5.46 -16.33 5.77
C ASP A 109 5.00 -15.92 4.36
N PHE A 110 5.76 -15.02 3.68
CA PHE A 110 5.41 -14.51 2.36
C PHE A 110 6.58 -14.54 1.38
N GLU A 111 6.23 -14.65 0.08
CA GLU A 111 7.16 -14.53 -1.03
C GLU A 111 6.80 -13.26 -1.83
N PRO A 112 7.75 -12.32 -2.04
CA PRO A 112 7.50 -11.11 -2.78
C PRO A 112 7.25 -11.40 -4.26
N ILE A 113 6.17 -10.84 -4.82
CA ILE A 113 5.86 -10.98 -6.25
C ILE A 113 6.23 -9.70 -6.98
N THR A 114 5.57 -8.59 -6.65
CA THR A 114 5.90 -7.28 -7.27
C THR A 114 5.24 -6.14 -6.53
N VAL A 115 5.80 -4.94 -6.67
CA VAL A 115 5.12 -3.70 -6.29
C VAL A 115 4.09 -3.36 -7.37
N ALA A 116 2.90 -3.01 -6.95
CA ALA A 116 1.80 -2.58 -7.80
C ALA A 116 1.84 -1.08 -8.13
N ALA A 117 2.11 -0.26 -7.11
CA ALA A 117 2.16 1.19 -7.25
C ALA A 117 3.04 1.82 -6.17
N PHE A 118 3.70 2.93 -6.53
CA PHE A 118 4.31 3.86 -5.59
C PHE A 118 3.46 5.12 -5.54
N VAL A 119 3.04 5.53 -4.35
CA VAL A 119 2.13 6.64 -4.14
C VAL A 119 2.74 7.61 -3.14
N PRO A 120 2.98 8.88 -3.50
CA PRO A 120 3.41 9.87 -2.53
C PRO A 120 2.28 10.18 -1.55
N ASN A 121 2.63 10.59 -0.35
CA ASN A 121 1.68 11.22 0.55
C ASN A 121 1.64 12.73 0.25
N VAL A 122 0.51 13.34 0.51
CA VAL A 122 0.33 14.79 0.46
C VAL A 122 -0.01 15.30 1.85
N VAL A 123 0.67 16.37 2.26
CA VAL A 123 0.35 17.10 3.48
C VAL A 123 -0.89 17.93 3.20
N VAL A 124 -2.00 17.57 3.81
CA VAL A 124 -3.28 18.25 3.64
C VAL A 124 -3.78 18.79 4.96
N VAL A 125 -4.41 19.97 4.90
CA VAL A 125 -5.07 20.58 6.06
C VAL A 125 -6.53 20.85 5.73
N HIS A 126 -7.38 20.87 6.78
CA HIS A 126 -8.78 21.26 6.62
C HIS A 126 -8.89 22.77 6.30
N PRO A 127 -9.84 23.21 5.45
CA PRO A 127 -10.04 24.62 5.07
C PRO A 127 -10.27 25.60 6.24
N LYS A 128 -10.68 25.12 7.44
CA LYS A 128 -10.74 25.95 8.66
C LYS A 128 -9.39 26.61 9.01
N HIS A 129 -8.30 26.10 8.43
CA HIS A 129 -6.94 26.62 8.64
C HIS A 129 -6.40 27.43 7.45
N ALA A 130 -7.22 27.74 6.45
CA ALA A 130 -6.81 28.45 5.23
C ALA A 130 -6.11 29.80 5.51
N ASP A 131 -6.57 30.52 6.52
CA ASP A 131 -5.97 31.81 6.92
C ASP A 131 -4.65 31.66 7.66
N LYS A 132 -4.42 30.49 8.31
CA LYS A 132 -3.23 30.22 9.12
C LYS A 132 -2.12 29.54 8.32
N PHE A 133 -2.46 28.59 7.43
CA PHE A 133 -1.48 27.76 6.74
C PHE A 133 -1.60 27.94 5.22
N LYS A 134 -0.83 28.88 4.69
CA LYS A 134 -0.69 29.12 3.24
C LYS A 134 0.47 28.32 2.65
N SER A 135 1.36 27.84 3.50
CA SER A 135 2.54 27.05 3.14
C SER A 135 2.84 25.99 4.21
N LEU A 136 3.73 25.04 3.88
CA LEU A 136 4.24 24.07 4.85
C LEU A 136 5.03 24.77 5.98
N ASN A 137 5.73 25.88 5.66
CA ASN A 137 6.49 26.62 6.65
C ASN A 137 5.58 27.28 7.70
N ASP A 138 4.40 27.78 7.32
CA ASP A 138 3.43 28.31 8.28
C ASP A 138 2.96 27.22 9.24
N LEU A 139 2.74 26.00 8.75
CA LEU A 139 2.39 24.84 9.58
C LEU A 139 3.54 24.49 10.56
N ILE A 140 4.79 24.47 10.08
CA ILE A 140 5.97 24.17 10.89
C ILE A 140 6.12 25.22 11.99
N ASP A 141 6.05 26.48 11.64
CA ASP A 141 6.23 27.60 12.60
C ASP A 141 5.11 27.64 13.64
N TYR A 142 3.88 27.37 13.21
CA TYR A 142 2.76 27.26 14.15
C TYR A 142 2.94 26.07 15.11
N ALA A 143 3.29 24.90 14.60
CA ALA A 143 3.48 23.69 15.40
C ALA A 143 4.64 23.85 16.41
N ARG A 144 5.73 24.54 16.03
CA ARG A 144 6.84 24.86 16.95
C ARG A 144 6.42 25.81 18.07
N LYS A 145 5.66 26.86 17.77
CA LYS A 145 5.17 27.86 18.74
C LYS A 145 4.05 27.31 19.61
N ASN A 146 3.34 26.29 19.15
CA ASN A 146 2.16 25.75 19.82
C ASN A 146 2.23 24.20 19.90
N PRO A 147 3.19 23.62 20.62
CA PRO A 147 3.34 22.17 20.69
C PRO A 147 2.07 21.50 21.23
N GLY A 148 1.60 20.43 20.54
CA GLY A 148 0.42 19.67 20.92
C GLY A 148 -0.93 20.32 20.64
N LYS A 149 -0.97 21.51 20.02
CA LYS A 149 -2.25 22.18 19.67
C LYS A 149 -2.85 21.70 18.36
N LEU A 150 -2.05 21.11 17.49
CA LEU A 150 -2.52 20.45 16.28
C LEU A 150 -2.65 18.96 16.51
N ASN A 151 -3.70 18.38 15.94
CA ASN A 151 -3.84 16.94 15.80
C ASN A 151 -3.73 16.52 14.33
N TYR A 152 -3.19 15.35 14.12
CA TYR A 152 -3.16 14.74 12.80
C TYR A 152 -3.80 13.37 12.80
N GLY A 153 -4.53 13.09 11.73
CA GLY A 153 -5.14 11.77 11.53
C GLY A 153 -4.24 10.84 10.73
N SER A 154 -4.31 9.54 11.01
CA SER A 154 -3.68 8.49 10.20
C SER A 154 -4.64 7.36 9.88
N ALA A 155 -4.29 6.54 8.88
CA ALA A 155 -5.04 5.32 8.56
C ALA A 155 -4.84 4.18 9.59
N GLY A 156 -4.21 4.50 10.72
CA GLY A 156 -3.91 3.60 11.83
C GLY A 156 -2.45 3.67 12.25
N SER A 157 -2.17 3.29 13.49
CA SER A 157 -0.81 3.18 14.01
C SER A 157 0.01 2.22 13.16
N GLY A 158 1.26 2.59 12.83
CA GLY A 158 2.14 1.80 11.97
C GLY A 158 1.92 1.97 10.46
N THR A 159 0.97 2.79 10.02
CA THR A 159 0.84 3.13 8.60
C THR A 159 1.85 4.22 8.20
N THR A 160 2.11 4.38 6.89
CA THR A 160 2.91 5.51 6.41
C THR A 160 2.28 6.85 6.73
N HIS A 161 0.95 6.92 6.83
CA HIS A 161 0.26 8.15 7.29
C HIS A 161 0.69 8.54 8.71
N HIS A 162 0.93 7.57 9.60
CA HIS A 162 1.47 7.79 10.94
C HIS A 162 2.97 8.13 10.89
N LEU A 163 3.79 7.19 10.38
CA LEU A 163 5.25 7.29 10.47
C LEU A 163 5.84 8.42 9.60
N SER A 164 5.14 8.87 8.54
CA SER A 164 5.57 10.04 7.79
C SER A 164 5.46 11.33 8.61
N VAL A 165 4.41 11.46 9.44
CA VAL A 165 4.30 12.59 10.36
C VAL A 165 5.31 12.47 11.48
N GLU A 166 5.57 11.28 12.02
CA GLU A 166 6.60 11.09 13.06
C GLU A 166 7.99 11.46 12.53
N LEU A 167 8.35 11.02 11.31
CA LEU A 167 9.60 11.44 10.66
C LEU A 167 9.64 12.98 10.48
N PHE A 168 8.54 13.58 10.03
CA PHE A 168 8.43 15.03 9.88
C PHE A 168 8.61 15.76 11.20
N LYS A 169 7.99 15.29 12.29
CA LYS A 169 8.14 15.84 13.64
C LYS A 169 9.59 15.81 14.11
N ILE A 170 10.30 14.69 13.89
CA ILE A 170 11.73 14.56 14.22
C ILE A 170 12.54 15.60 13.45
N MET A 171 12.37 15.68 12.13
CA MET A 171 13.17 16.55 11.25
C MET A 171 12.88 18.03 11.48
N THR A 172 11.63 18.39 11.80
CA THR A 172 11.21 19.78 12.01
C THR A 172 11.22 20.21 13.48
N LYS A 173 11.47 19.30 14.42
CA LYS A 173 11.38 19.55 15.88
C LYS A 173 10.02 20.12 16.29
N THR A 174 8.95 19.53 15.77
CA THR A 174 7.55 19.89 16.07
C THR A 174 6.88 18.79 16.87
N PHE A 175 5.76 19.13 17.54
CA PHE A 175 4.93 18.15 18.22
C PHE A 175 3.46 18.34 17.84
N MET A 176 2.84 17.26 17.35
CA MET A 176 1.42 17.18 17.00
C MET A 176 0.84 15.89 17.57
N VAL A 177 -0.42 15.89 17.96
CA VAL A 177 -1.11 14.76 18.58
C VAL A 177 -1.61 13.79 17.49
N HIS A 178 -1.32 12.51 17.64
CA HIS A 178 -1.75 11.47 16.73
C HIS A 178 -3.18 10.98 17.05
N ILE A 179 -4.04 10.92 16.02
CA ILE A 179 -5.38 10.32 16.08
C ILE A 179 -5.44 9.17 15.07
N PRO A 180 -5.35 7.90 15.53
CA PRO A 180 -5.41 6.74 14.63
C PRO A 180 -6.83 6.39 14.24
N TYR A 181 -7.04 6.11 12.95
CA TYR A 181 -8.31 5.61 12.38
C TYR A 181 -8.17 4.16 11.89
N ARG A 182 -9.29 3.50 11.66
CA ARG A 182 -9.32 2.14 11.10
C ARG A 182 -9.27 2.15 9.57
N GLY A 183 -8.33 2.92 8.98
CA GLY A 183 -8.12 3.06 7.54
C GLY A 183 -8.28 4.49 7.03
N ALA A 184 -7.86 4.75 5.78
CA ALA A 184 -7.91 6.08 5.17
C ALA A 184 -9.34 6.58 4.91
N GLY A 185 -10.32 5.68 4.69
CA GLY A 185 -11.72 6.08 4.50
C GLY A 185 -12.31 6.80 5.72
N PRO A 186 -12.36 6.19 6.91
CA PRO A 186 -12.79 6.86 8.14
C PRO A 186 -11.98 8.12 8.48
N LEU A 187 -10.64 8.11 8.28
CA LEU A 187 -9.82 9.29 8.41
C LEU A 187 -10.32 10.44 7.52
N MET A 188 -10.58 10.15 6.23
CA MET A 188 -11.01 11.17 5.27
C MET A 188 -12.36 11.81 5.67
N VAL A 189 -13.29 11.02 6.20
CA VAL A 189 -14.58 11.55 6.69
C VAL A 189 -14.35 12.59 7.78
N ASP A 190 -13.53 12.28 8.79
CA ASP A 190 -13.28 13.16 9.92
C ASP A 190 -12.38 14.35 9.55
N LEU A 191 -11.44 14.16 8.62
CA LEU A 191 -10.61 15.25 8.08
C LEU A 191 -11.48 16.27 7.33
N LEU A 192 -12.42 15.82 6.49
CA LEU A 192 -13.37 16.68 5.78
C LEU A 192 -14.38 17.36 6.70
N ALA A 193 -14.69 16.74 7.84
CA ALA A 193 -15.53 17.33 8.88
C ALA A 193 -14.76 18.26 9.83
N GLY A 194 -13.43 18.38 9.66
CA GLY A 194 -12.58 19.22 10.51
C GLY A 194 -12.36 18.70 11.93
N GLN A 195 -12.63 17.41 12.20
CA GLN A 195 -12.37 16.76 13.49
C GLN A 195 -10.87 16.58 13.74
N VAL A 196 -10.08 16.39 12.69
CA VAL A 196 -8.62 16.46 12.72
C VAL A 196 -8.15 17.66 11.89
N ASP A 197 -7.00 18.23 12.25
CA ASP A 197 -6.49 19.45 11.64
C ASP A 197 -5.80 19.19 10.31
N LEU A 198 -5.07 18.07 10.23
CA LEU A 198 -4.25 17.70 9.07
C LEU A 198 -4.07 16.18 8.96
N ALA A 199 -3.57 15.78 7.79
CA ALA A 199 -3.07 14.43 7.56
C ALA A 199 -1.91 14.44 6.54
N PHE A 200 -1.03 13.45 6.61
CA PHE A 200 -0.12 13.09 5.53
C PHE A 200 -0.75 11.88 4.83
N ASP A 201 -1.72 12.17 3.97
CA ASP A 201 -2.58 11.16 3.35
C ASP A 201 -2.11 10.78 1.96
N GLY A 202 -2.48 9.60 1.47
CA GLY A 202 -2.11 9.14 0.14
C GLY A 202 -2.74 9.99 -0.97
N MET A 203 -1.98 10.27 -2.03
CA MET A 203 -2.50 11.01 -3.20
C MET A 203 -3.77 10.38 -3.77
N GLY A 204 -3.87 9.05 -3.77
CA GLY A 204 -5.03 8.32 -4.28
C GLY A 204 -6.36 8.65 -3.59
N THR A 205 -6.32 9.02 -2.32
CA THR A 205 -7.52 9.41 -1.54
C THR A 205 -7.71 10.93 -1.49
N SER A 206 -6.62 11.69 -1.39
CA SER A 206 -6.68 13.14 -1.21
C SER A 206 -6.85 13.94 -2.51
N SER A 207 -6.35 13.45 -3.66
CA SER A 207 -6.35 14.25 -4.90
C SER A 207 -7.74 14.70 -5.34
N VAL A 208 -8.75 13.86 -5.19
CA VAL A 208 -10.15 14.19 -5.52
C VAL A 208 -10.67 15.29 -4.60
N GLN A 209 -10.36 15.23 -3.30
CA GLN A 209 -10.82 16.22 -2.32
C GLN A 209 -10.10 17.56 -2.49
N ILE A 210 -8.83 17.53 -2.86
CA ILE A 210 -8.04 18.73 -3.19
C ILE A 210 -8.60 19.43 -4.42
N LYS A 211 -8.85 18.66 -5.51
CA LYS A 211 -9.46 19.19 -6.74
C LYS A 211 -10.85 19.77 -6.50
N ALA A 212 -11.60 19.22 -5.57
CA ALA A 212 -12.92 19.73 -5.17
C ALA A 212 -12.84 20.93 -4.18
N GLY A 213 -11.65 21.40 -3.81
CA GLY A 213 -11.46 22.50 -2.87
C GLY A 213 -11.80 22.17 -1.41
N LYS A 214 -11.99 20.88 -1.08
CA LYS A 214 -12.37 20.44 0.25
C LYS A 214 -11.18 20.21 1.19
N LEU A 215 -9.98 20.13 0.65
CA LEU A 215 -8.71 20.05 1.40
C LEU A 215 -7.68 21.00 0.74
N ILE A 216 -6.81 21.54 1.57
CA ILE A 216 -5.71 22.42 1.13
C ILE A 216 -4.41 21.61 1.15
N PRO A 217 -3.75 21.38 -0.01
CA PRO A 217 -2.46 20.72 -0.04
C PRO A 217 -1.35 21.72 0.30
N LEU A 218 -0.42 21.34 1.18
CA LEU A 218 0.73 22.16 1.54
C LEU A 218 2.03 21.67 0.92
N ALA A 219 2.23 20.35 0.83
CA ALA A 219 3.43 19.76 0.24
C ALA A 219 3.22 18.29 -0.12
N ILE A 220 4.10 17.74 -0.97
CA ILE A 220 4.13 16.33 -1.39
C ILE A 220 5.37 15.66 -0.83
N SER A 221 5.22 14.43 -0.33
CA SER A 221 6.28 13.71 0.37
C SER A 221 7.35 13.07 -0.52
N SER A 222 7.16 13.06 -1.84
CA SER A 222 8.14 12.55 -2.82
C SER A 222 9.27 13.55 -3.08
N ILE A 223 10.37 13.05 -3.68
CA ILE A 223 11.52 13.89 -4.05
C ILE A 223 11.22 14.86 -5.21
N ALA A 224 10.24 14.54 -6.05
CA ALA A 224 9.79 15.36 -7.17
C ALA A 224 8.32 15.73 -7.00
N ARG A 225 7.93 16.87 -7.57
CA ARG A 225 6.52 17.30 -7.62
C ARG A 225 5.69 16.30 -8.39
N ASN A 226 4.41 16.20 -8.01
CA ASN A 226 3.50 15.26 -8.64
C ASN A 226 2.72 15.92 -9.79
N PRO A 227 2.63 15.29 -10.98
CA PRO A 227 1.90 15.87 -12.13
C PRO A 227 0.42 16.17 -11.87
N VAL A 228 -0.21 15.48 -10.92
CA VAL A 228 -1.63 15.73 -10.53
C VAL A 228 -1.79 17.05 -9.79
N LEU A 229 -0.74 17.50 -9.08
CA LEU A 229 -0.68 18.73 -8.29
C LEU A 229 0.63 19.50 -8.58
N PRO A 230 0.87 19.97 -9.81
CA PRO A 230 2.18 20.49 -10.22
C PRO A 230 2.61 21.76 -9.48
N ASN A 231 1.65 22.49 -8.94
CA ASN A 231 1.91 23.73 -8.19
C ASN A 231 2.19 23.48 -6.70
N VAL A 232 1.98 22.26 -6.20
CA VAL A 232 2.26 21.89 -4.80
C VAL A 232 3.72 21.49 -4.68
N PRO A 233 4.52 22.18 -3.83
CA PRO A 233 5.94 21.87 -3.66
C PRO A 233 6.13 20.51 -2.99
N THR A 234 7.33 19.96 -3.10
CA THR A 234 7.72 18.82 -2.25
C THR A 234 8.04 19.31 -0.84
N VAL A 235 8.00 18.40 0.14
CA VAL A 235 8.40 18.72 1.53
C VAL A 235 9.85 19.20 1.59
N GLN A 236 10.72 18.67 0.71
CA GLN A 236 12.12 19.15 0.60
C GLN A 236 12.19 20.58 0.05
N GLU A 237 11.48 20.88 -1.04
CA GLU A 237 11.41 22.26 -1.60
C GLU A 237 10.83 23.25 -0.59
N ALA A 238 9.93 22.79 0.26
CA ALA A 238 9.33 23.59 1.33
C ALA A 238 10.18 23.70 2.62
N GLY A 239 11.47 23.35 2.57
CA GLY A 239 12.42 23.63 3.63
C GLY A 239 12.73 22.48 4.59
N VAL A 240 12.38 21.24 4.26
CA VAL A 240 12.75 20.04 5.04
C VAL A 240 13.64 19.11 4.18
N PRO A 241 14.93 19.45 4.01
CA PRO A 241 15.81 18.71 3.12
C PRO A 241 16.02 17.28 3.60
N GLY A 242 16.04 16.33 2.66
CA GLY A 242 16.20 14.90 2.95
C GLY A 242 14.91 14.18 3.39
N TYR A 243 13.77 14.88 3.46
CA TYR A 243 12.50 14.23 3.73
C TYR A 243 11.99 13.51 2.48
N GLU A 244 11.84 12.21 2.56
CA GLU A 244 11.20 11.41 1.52
C GLU A 244 10.40 10.26 2.13
N VAL A 245 9.11 10.22 1.80
CA VAL A 245 8.23 9.09 2.12
C VAL A 245 7.35 8.79 0.93
N ARG A 246 7.29 7.53 0.53
CA ARG A 246 6.31 7.02 -0.42
C ARG A 246 5.61 5.80 0.18
N THR A 247 4.30 5.77 0.08
CA THR A 247 3.53 4.54 0.26
C THR A 247 3.73 3.70 -0.99
N TRP A 248 3.86 2.40 -0.83
CA TRP A 248 3.78 1.47 -1.94
C TRP A 248 2.84 0.32 -1.60
N TYR A 249 2.17 -0.17 -2.60
CA TYR A 249 1.26 -1.31 -2.54
C TYR A 249 1.84 -2.44 -3.36
N ALA A 250 1.70 -3.68 -2.90
CA ALA A 250 2.37 -4.79 -3.53
C ALA A 250 1.62 -6.10 -3.36
N ILE A 251 2.01 -7.09 -4.14
CA ILE A 251 1.47 -8.44 -4.14
C ILE A 251 2.52 -9.40 -3.60
N TRP A 252 2.10 -10.25 -2.67
CA TRP A 252 2.87 -11.36 -2.15
C TRP A 252 2.12 -12.67 -2.36
N ALA A 253 2.86 -13.73 -2.64
CA ALA A 253 2.40 -15.09 -2.46
C ALA A 253 2.58 -15.52 -1.00
N LEU A 254 1.87 -16.54 -0.56
CA LEU A 254 2.14 -17.21 0.69
C LEU A 254 3.39 -18.10 0.55
N LYS A 255 4.16 -18.23 1.62
CA LYS A 255 5.34 -19.09 1.63
C LYS A 255 4.97 -20.53 1.30
N GLY A 256 5.66 -21.12 0.31
CA GLY A 256 5.36 -22.46 -0.19
C GLY A 256 4.39 -22.51 -1.40
N THR A 257 3.89 -21.38 -1.88
CA THR A 257 3.16 -21.33 -3.17
C THR A 257 4.05 -21.88 -4.30
N PRO A 258 3.56 -22.76 -5.20
CA PRO A 258 4.36 -23.30 -6.29
C PRO A 258 5.00 -22.20 -7.15
N ARG A 259 6.26 -22.41 -7.54
CA ARG A 259 7.06 -21.37 -8.21
C ARG A 259 6.53 -20.97 -9.57
N ASP A 260 6.04 -21.94 -10.33
CA ASP A 260 5.39 -21.71 -11.63
C ASP A 260 4.16 -20.79 -11.51
N ILE A 261 3.36 -20.95 -10.44
CA ILE A 261 2.22 -20.10 -10.13
C ILE A 261 2.71 -18.68 -9.75
N GLN A 262 3.77 -18.55 -8.95
CA GLN A 262 4.35 -17.25 -8.61
C GLN A 262 4.85 -16.52 -9.86
N GLU A 263 5.58 -17.21 -10.74
CA GLU A 263 6.09 -16.66 -12.00
C GLU A 263 4.95 -16.29 -12.95
N ARG A 264 3.90 -17.07 -13.01
CA ARG A 264 2.69 -16.77 -13.78
C ARG A 264 2.01 -15.51 -13.24
N MET A 265 1.77 -15.42 -11.93
CA MET A 265 1.18 -14.22 -11.31
C MET A 265 2.01 -12.97 -11.59
N TYR A 266 3.33 -13.03 -11.43
CA TYR A 266 4.22 -11.90 -11.73
C TYR A 266 4.06 -11.42 -13.19
N LYS A 267 4.09 -12.35 -14.16
CA LYS A 267 3.92 -12.04 -15.58
C LYS A 267 2.55 -11.41 -15.88
N GLU A 268 1.48 -11.96 -15.34
CA GLU A 268 0.12 -11.46 -15.58
C GLU A 268 -0.11 -10.09 -14.95
N VAL A 269 0.43 -9.84 -13.75
CA VAL A 269 0.41 -8.50 -13.13
C VAL A 269 1.21 -7.51 -13.97
N ALA A 270 2.38 -7.90 -14.48
CA ALA A 270 3.19 -7.03 -15.34
C ALA A 270 2.45 -6.68 -16.64
N ILE A 271 1.73 -7.63 -17.24
CA ILE A 271 0.88 -7.39 -18.41
C ILE A 271 -0.26 -6.41 -18.04
N ALA A 272 -0.97 -6.67 -16.94
CA ALA A 272 -2.05 -5.82 -16.46
C ALA A 272 -1.59 -4.37 -16.26
N MET A 273 -0.46 -4.16 -15.57
CA MET A 273 0.09 -2.84 -15.26
C MET A 273 0.56 -2.06 -16.51
N ASN A 274 0.82 -2.76 -17.61
CA ASN A 274 1.15 -2.13 -18.88
C ASN A 274 -0.07 -1.74 -19.74
N GLN A 275 -1.28 -2.12 -19.34
CA GLN A 275 -2.51 -1.74 -20.03
C GLN A 275 -2.75 -0.22 -19.95
N PRO A 276 -3.17 0.44 -21.06
CA PRO A 276 -3.33 1.90 -21.09
C PRO A 276 -4.35 2.43 -20.07
N ASP A 277 -5.44 1.70 -19.85
CA ASP A 277 -6.48 2.09 -18.89
C ASP A 277 -5.99 1.99 -17.44
N LEU A 278 -5.18 0.97 -17.10
CA LEU A 278 -4.59 0.87 -15.77
C LEU A 278 -3.55 1.97 -15.54
N LYS A 279 -2.70 2.25 -16.54
CA LYS A 279 -1.75 3.39 -16.49
C LYS A 279 -2.46 4.72 -16.30
N LYS A 280 -3.61 4.91 -16.96
CA LYS A 280 -4.43 6.11 -16.77
C LYS A 280 -4.95 6.24 -15.35
N ILE A 281 -5.49 5.15 -14.77
CA ILE A 281 -5.94 5.14 -13.38
C ILE A 281 -4.80 5.52 -12.43
N TRP A 282 -3.58 4.93 -12.59
CA TRP A 282 -2.42 5.28 -11.77
C TRP A 282 -2.06 6.75 -11.89
N ALA A 283 -1.98 7.27 -13.11
CA ALA A 283 -1.68 8.68 -13.35
C ALA A 283 -2.70 9.63 -12.71
N GLU A 284 -4.00 9.31 -12.79
CA GLU A 284 -5.07 10.09 -12.15
C GLU A 284 -4.98 10.10 -10.62
N GLN A 285 -4.44 9.01 -10.04
CA GLN A 285 -4.18 8.86 -8.61
C GLN A 285 -2.82 9.47 -8.18
N GLY A 286 -2.06 10.03 -9.11
CA GLY A 286 -0.71 10.54 -8.84
C GLY A 286 0.28 9.45 -8.43
N ALA A 287 0.06 8.23 -8.88
CA ALA A 287 0.88 7.07 -8.57
C ALA A 287 1.83 6.75 -9.72
N ASP A 288 3.05 6.34 -9.37
CA ASP A 288 3.98 5.73 -10.31
C ASP A 288 3.70 4.21 -10.38
N PRO A 289 3.66 3.62 -11.59
CA PRO A 289 3.51 2.18 -11.73
C PRO A 289 4.72 1.45 -11.13
N GLY A 290 4.45 0.29 -10.50
CA GLY A 290 5.49 -0.61 -10.00
C GLY A 290 6.00 -1.57 -11.08
N GLY A 291 5.90 -2.88 -10.84
CA GLY A 291 6.30 -3.94 -11.79
C GLY A 291 7.73 -4.43 -11.60
N MET A 292 8.40 -4.05 -10.52
CA MET A 292 9.76 -4.53 -10.25
C MET A 292 9.80 -6.06 -10.08
N PRO A 293 10.92 -6.71 -10.51
CA PRO A 293 11.11 -8.14 -10.32
C PRO A 293 11.09 -8.57 -8.84
N PRO A 294 10.69 -9.82 -8.52
CA PRO A 294 10.62 -10.32 -7.14
C PRO A 294 11.90 -10.13 -6.33
N ALA A 295 13.07 -10.34 -6.95
CA ALA A 295 14.37 -10.18 -6.28
C ALA A 295 14.66 -8.70 -5.90
N GLU A 296 14.25 -7.75 -6.72
CA GLU A 296 14.38 -6.32 -6.43
C GLU A 296 13.38 -5.90 -5.35
N PHE A 297 12.17 -6.45 -5.41
CA PHE A 297 11.17 -6.20 -4.39
C PHE A 297 11.61 -6.75 -3.02
N ALA A 298 12.24 -7.92 -2.96
CA ALA A 298 12.84 -8.43 -1.72
C ALA A 298 13.92 -7.49 -1.14
N LYS A 299 14.74 -6.86 -2.00
CA LYS A 299 15.72 -5.86 -1.56
C LYS A 299 15.03 -4.60 -1.01
N LEU A 300 13.98 -4.14 -1.69
CA LEU A 300 13.18 -3.01 -1.22
C LEU A 300 12.59 -3.28 0.16
N ILE A 301 11.99 -4.45 0.39
CA ILE A 301 11.43 -4.85 1.70
C ILE A 301 12.48 -4.70 2.79
N ARG A 302 13.69 -5.23 2.61
CA ARG A 302 14.77 -5.16 3.61
C ARG A 302 15.23 -3.73 3.88
N SER A 303 15.35 -2.92 2.84
CA SER A 303 15.73 -1.51 3.00
C SER A 303 14.66 -0.72 3.74
N GLU A 304 13.38 -0.97 3.47
CA GLU A 304 12.27 -0.34 4.17
C GLU A 304 12.18 -0.80 5.64
N ILE A 305 12.36 -2.09 5.94
CA ILE A 305 12.44 -2.57 7.33
C ILE A 305 13.52 -1.81 8.10
N THR A 306 14.72 -1.68 7.50
CA THR A 306 15.85 -0.96 8.13
C THR A 306 15.54 0.53 8.32
N LYS A 307 14.99 1.20 7.31
CA LYS A 307 14.60 2.61 7.36
C LYS A 307 13.58 2.86 8.47
N TRP A 308 12.52 2.08 8.47
CA TRP A 308 11.42 2.31 9.42
C TRP A 308 11.77 1.90 10.85
N ALA A 309 12.63 0.89 11.05
CA ALA A 309 13.17 0.58 12.37
C ALA A 309 13.86 1.79 13.03
N LYS A 310 14.62 2.55 12.24
CA LYS A 310 15.24 3.78 12.71
C LYS A 310 14.19 4.83 13.09
N VAL A 311 13.19 5.07 12.23
CA VAL A 311 12.13 6.06 12.50
C VAL A 311 11.31 5.68 13.74
N VAL A 312 10.91 4.42 13.87
CA VAL A 312 10.19 3.91 15.06
C VAL A 312 10.99 4.15 16.32
N LYS A 313 12.28 3.82 16.31
CA LYS A 313 13.17 4.03 17.47
C LYS A 313 13.32 5.51 17.84
N GLU A 314 13.55 6.38 16.85
CA GLU A 314 13.80 7.82 17.07
C GLU A 314 12.53 8.59 17.45
N SER A 315 11.36 8.21 16.91
CA SER A 315 10.09 8.83 17.24
C SER A 315 9.52 8.38 18.59
N GLY A 316 9.93 7.21 19.08
CA GLY A 316 9.27 6.56 20.19
C GLY A 316 7.84 6.09 19.88
N ALA A 317 7.49 5.98 18.59
CA ALA A 317 6.19 5.50 18.16
C ALA A 317 5.91 4.10 18.71
N GLN A 318 4.73 3.90 19.26
CA GLN A 318 4.27 2.64 19.84
C GLN A 318 2.86 2.34 19.33
N VAL A 319 2.50 1.07 19.39
CA VAL A 319 1.11 0.64 19.26
C VAL A 319 0.59 0.32 20.64
N ASP A 320 -0.61 0.80 20.94
CA ASP A 320 -1.33 0.39 22.13
C ASP A 320 -1.65 -1.10 21.99
N ASN A 321 -1.21 -1.91 22.95
CA ASN A 321 -1.42 -3.35 22.98
C ASN A 321 -2.86 -3.70 23.35
#